data_fcc683709edd077846d349ee551c8680
#
_entry.id   fcc683709edd077846d349ee551c8680
#
_cell.length_a   1.000
_cell.length_b   1.000
_cell.length_c   1.000
_cell.angle_alpha   90.00
_cell.angle_beta   90.00
_cell.angle_gamma   90.00
#
_symmetry.space_group_name_H-M   'P 1'
#
loop_
_entity.id
_entity.type
_entity.pdbx_description
1 polymer ?
#
loop_
_entity_poly.entity_id
_entity_poly.type
_entity_poly.pdbx_seq_one_letter_code
_entity_poly.pdbx_strand_id
1 'polypeptide(L)'
;DINQDEKGTGYGAAGTRNVSACVGNKVCPKAQYNTTKFATRGEKAIFPHDLHFKVALTGCPNDCIKARMHDFGIIGTCLPEYEMDRCVTCMACVNKCKSYSVGALRCENNKIIRNEEKCIGCGECVLNCPMNAWTRSPKKYYKLMIMGRTGKKNPRLAEDWLRWVDEDSIVKIIVNTYDYVKEYIDPKAPGGKEH
;
A
#
# COMPACT_ATOMS: atom_id res chain seq x y z
N ASP A 1 19.58 -6.35 -20.30
CA ASP A 1 20.37 -7.02 -19.29
C ASP A 1 20.21 -6.31 -17.96
N ILE A 2 19.82 -7.04 -16.95
CA ILE A 2 19.66 -6.50 -15.60
C ILE A 2 21.01 -6.61 -14.90
N ASN A 3 21.64 -5.48 -14.64
CA ASN A 3 22.88 -5.45 -13.90
C ASN A 3 22.64 -5.80 -12.43
N GLN A 4 23.06 -6.98 -12.04
CA GLN A 4 22.88 -7.54 -10.70
C GLN A 4 23.66 -6.76 -9.64
N ASP A 5 24.85 -6.29 -9.97
CA ASP A 5 25.76 -5.64 -9.03
C ASP A 5 25.28 -4.28 -8.55
N GLU A 6 24.48 -3.59 -9.38
CA GLU A 6 23.96 -2.27 -9.04
C GLU A 6 22.60 -2.31 -8.32
N LYS A 7 21.91 -3.43 -8.31
CA LYS A 7 20.45 -3.42 -8.02
C LYS A 7 20.02 -4.21 -6.82
N GLY A 8 20.83 -5.12 -6.33
CA GLY A 8 20.39 -6.02 -5.29
C GLY A 8 19.07 -6.71 -5.66
N THR A 9 18.88 -6.95 -6.94
CA THR A 9 17.61 -7.39 -7.48
C THR A 9 17.45 -8.87 -7.39
N GLY A 10 16.97 -9.36 -6.34
CA GLY A 10 16.20 -10.57 -6.27
C GLY A 10 16.57 -11.79 -7.11
N TYR A 11 17.82 -12.00 -7.45
CA TYR A 11 18.26 -13.21 -8.09
C TYR A 11 18.64 -14.28 -7.10
N GLY A 12 18.06 -15.38 -7.24
CA GLY A 12 18.36 -16.53 -6.46
C GLY A 12 17.21 -16.91 -5.53
N ALA A 13 17.39 -17.87 -4.67
CA ALA A 13 16.31 -18.66 -4.13
C ALA A 13 15.60 -18.12 -2.89
N ALA A 14 16.21 -17.28 -2.09
CA ALA A 14 15.66 -16.83 -0.81
C ALA A 14 16.00 -15.37 -0.50
N GLY A 15 15.48 -14.84 0.59
CA GLY A 15 15.81 -13.52 1.07
C GLY A 15 14.97 -12.40 0.48
N THR A 16 15.52 -11.21 0.44
CA THR A 16 14.89 -9.93 0.09
C THR A 16 14.33 -9.81 -1.32
N ARG A 17 14.40 -10.84 -2.10
CA ARG A 17 13.84 -10.97 -3.45
C ARG A 17 12.33 -11.05 -3.49
N ASN A 18 11.74 -11.07 -2.37
CA ASN A 18 10.29 -11.19 -2.23
C ASN A 18 9.60 -9.83 -2.17
N VAL A 19 10.14 -8.83 -2.87
CA VAL A 19 9.42 -7.57 -3.07
C VAL A 19 8.60 -7.67 -4.35
N SER A 20 7.30 -7.63 -4.22
CA SER A 20 6.35 -7.62 -5.33
C SER A 20 5.63 -6.28 -5.44
N ALA A 21 5.37 -5.83 -6.66
CA ALA A 21 4.68 -4.58 -6.92
C ALA A 21 3.66 -4.72 -8.05
N CYS A 22 2.52 -4.05 -7.92
CA CYS A 22 1.58 -3.93 -9.02
C CYS A 22 2.10 -2.94 -10.09
N VAL A 23 1.41 -2.84 -11.22
CA VAL A 23 1.81 -1.96 -12.36
C VAL A 23 1.92 -0.47 -12.01
N GLY A 24 1.34 -0.02 -10.91
CA GLY A 24 1.43 1.36 -10.42
C GLY A 24 0.83 2.42 -11.34
N ASN A 25 1.06 3.68 -11.00
CA ASN A 25 0.43 4.82 -11.67
C ASN A 25 1.04 5.18 -13.05
N LYS A 26 2.06 4.49 -13.50
CA LYS A 26 2.53 4.62 -14.90
C LYS A 26 1.53 4.04 -15.89
N VAL A 27 0.74 3.05 -15.48
CA VAL A 27 -0.22 2.34 -16.33
C VAL A 27 -1.63 2.41 -15.77
N CYS A 28 -1.80 2.26 -14.46
CA CYS A 28 -3.12 2.18 -13.82
C CYS A 28 -3.59 3.57 -13.31
N PRO A 29 -4.73 4.11 -13.80
CA PRO A 29 -5.24 5.41 -13.35
C PRO A 29 -5.70 5.44 -11.90
N LYS A 30 -6.01 4.26 -11.33
CA LYS A 30 -6.43 4.13 -9.91
C LYS A 30 -5.26 4.15 -8.94
N ALA A 31 -4.05 3.85 -9.40
CA ALA A 31 -2.89 3.82 -8.53
C ALA A 31 -2.46 5.22 -8.07
N GLN A 32 -2.12 5.35 -6.80
CA GLN A 32 -1.79 6.63 -6.17
C GLN A 32 -0.30 6.98 -6.29
N TYR A 33 0.54 6.00 -6.63
CA TYR A 33 1.98 6.20 -6.71
C TYR A 33 2.66 5.23 -7.69
N ASN A 34 3.93 5.50 -7.95
CA ASN A 34 4.78 4.62 -8.76
C ASN A 34 5.31 3.46 -7.89
N THR A 35 4.63 2.33 -7.95
CA THR A 35 4.92 1.15 -7.15
C THR A 35 6.30 0.56 -7.47
N THR A 36 6.72 0.56 -8.73
CA THR A 36 8.04 0.08 -9.14
C THR A 36 9.16 0.92 -8.53
N LYS A 37 9.03 2.25 -8.54
CA LYS A 37 10.02 3.13 -7.92
C LYS A 37 10.16 2.88 -6.42
N PHE A 38 9.03 2.72 -5.74
CA PHE A 38 9.06 2.44 -4.31
C PHE A 38 9.59 1.02 -4.02
N ALA A 39 9.22 0.01 -4.81
CA ALA A 39 9.74 -1.35 -4.67
C ALA A 39 11.27 -1.37 -4.79
N THR A 40 11.82 -0.73 -5.83
CA THR A 40 13.28 -0.63 -6.02
C THR A 40 13.97 0.09 -4.84
N ARG A 41 13.34 1.14 -4.29
CA ARG A 41 13.86 1.83 -3.12
C ARG A 41 13.86 0.93 -1.88
N GLY A 42 12.76 0.23 -1.62
CA GLY A 42 12.63 -0.71 -0.52
C GLY A 42 13.64 -1.84 -0.63
N GLU A 43 13.75 -2.45 -1.81
CA GLU A 43 14.71 -3.52 -2.08
C GLU A 43 16.16 -3.09 -1.80
N LYS A 44 16.55 -1.92 -2.29
CA LYS A 44 17.89 -1.36 -2.02
C LYS A 44 18.15 -1.10 -0.54
N ALA A 45 17.13 -0.72 0.22
CA ALA A 45 17.26 -0.43 1.65
C ALA A 45 17.47 -1.70 2.50
N ILE A 46 16.90 -2.82 2.05
CA ILE A 46 16.97 -4.10 2.78
C ILE A 46 18.02 -5.07 2.25
N PHE A 47 18.56 -4.83 1.05
CA PHE A 47 19.69 -5.63 0.52
C PHE A 47 20.98 -5.37 1.31
N PRO A 48 21.78 -6.37 1.66
CA PRO A 48 21.76 -7.76 1.24
C PRO A 48 21.15 -8.74 2.27
N HIS A 49 20.17 -8.33 3.07
CA HIS A 49 19.57 -9.21 4.07
C HIS A 49 18.99 -10.48 3.46
N ASP A 50 19.29 -11.61 4.07
CA ASP A 50 18.86 -12.95 3.61
C ASP A 50 17.67 -13.50 4.42
N LEU A 51 16.78 -12.63 4.86
CA LEU A 51 15.55 -13.03 5.56
C LEU A 51 14.45 -13.38 4.57
N HIS A 52 13.70 -14.44 4.85
CA HIS A 52 12.56 -14.85 4.03
C HIS A 52 11.31 -14.05 4.39
N PHE A 53 11.32 -12.78 4.09
CA PHE A 53 10.30 -11.80 4.44
C PHE A 53 9.74 -11.14 3.18
N LYS A 54 8.43 -11.20 2.98
CA LYS A 54 7.77 -10.77 1.74
C LYS A 54 7.14 -9.39 1.90
N VAL A 55 7.49 -8.49 1.00
CA VAL A 55 6.92 -7.14 0.91
C VAL A 55 6.12 -7.01 -0.36
N ALA A 56 4.87 -6.59 -0.27
CA ALA A 56 4.01 -6.36 -1.43
C ALA A 56 3.50 -4.92 -1.47
N LEU A 57 3.68 -4.27 -2.64
CA LEU A 57 3.30 -2.88 -2.87
C LEU A 57 2.17 -2.79 -3.90
N THR A 58 1.00 -2.37 -3.46
CA THR A 58 -0.14 -2.13 -4.36
C THR A 58 -0.48 -0.64 -4.45
N GLY A 59 -0.79 -0.19 -5.66
CA GLY A 59 -0.99 1.23 -5.96
C GLY A 59 -2.26 1.84 -5.38
N CYS A 60 -3.25 1.04 -5.01
CA CYS A 60 -4.54 1.49 -4.47
C CYS A 60 -5.25 0.38 -3.68
N PRO A 61 -6.35 0.69 -2.95
CA PRO A 61 -7.10 -0.28 -2.16
C PRO A 61 -7.77 -1.44 -2.90
N ASN A 62 -7.74 -1.48 -4.23
CA ASN A 62 -8.16 -2.67 -5.00
C ASN A 62 -7.28 -3.91 -4.71
N ASP A 63 -6.07 -3.69 -4.23
CA ASP A 63 -5.15 -4.74 -3.78
C ASP A 63 -5.00 -5.89 -4.78
N CYS A 64 -4.70 -5.56 -6.04
CA CYS A 64 -4.65 -6.51 -7.16
C CYS A 64 -3.62 -7.63 -6.97
N ILE A 65 -2.50 -7.35 -6.29
CA ILE A 65 -1.46 -8.33 -6.01
C ILE A 65 -1.62 -9.02 -4.65
N LYS A 66 -2.73 -8.76 -3.96
CA LYS A 66 -3.04 -9.37 -2.66
C LYS A 66 -1.98 -9.07 -1.59
N ALA A 67 -1.65 -7.80 -1.41
CA ALA A 67 -0.69 -7.34 -0.40
C ALA A 67 -1.05 -7.87 1.01
N ARG A 68 -2.34 -8.12 1.27
CA ARG A 68 -2.84 -8.74 2.52
C ARG A 68 -2.34 -10.16 2.79
N MET A 69 -1.75 -10.80 1.80
CA MET A 69 -1.22 -12.17 1.90
C MET A 69 0.30 -12.21 2.14
N HIS A 70 0.91 -11.07 2.39
CA HIS A 70 2.36 -10.92 2.56
C HIS A 70 2.70 -10.44 3.97
N ASP A 71 3.93 -10.66 4.40
CA ASP A 71 4.41 -10.25 5.73
C ASP A 71 4.28 -8.73 5.91
N PHE A 72 4.64 -7.96 4.87
CA PHE A 72 4.32 -6.55 4.73
C PHE A 72 3.45 -6.29 3.51
N GLY A 73 2.29 -5.69 3.73
CA GLY A 73 1.40 -5.17 2.69
C GLY A 73 1.37 -3.64 2.71
N ILE A 74 1.77 -3.02 1.59
CA ILE A 74 1.78 -1.56 1.44
C ILE A 74 0.76 -1.18 0.39
N ILE A 75 -0.27 -0.45 0.81
CA ILE A 75 -1.38 -0.03 -0.05
C ILE A 75 -1.35 1.48 -0.21
N GLY A 76 -1.22 1.96 -1.44
CA GLY A 76 -1.33 3.38 -1.75
C GLY A 76 -2.73 3.91 -1.44
N THR A 77 -2.79 5.02 -0.73
CA THR A 77 -4.04 5.69 -0.36
C THR A 77 -4.05 7.13 -0.84
N CYS A 78 -5.23 7.61 -1.22
CA CYS A 78 -5.49 8.99 -1.59
C CYS A 78 -6.13 9.71 -0.40
N LEU A 79 -5.51 10.77 0.08
CA LEU A 79 -6.19 11.72 0.95
C LEU A 79 -6.90 12.73 0.05
N PRO A 80 -8.24 12.66 -0.08
CA PRO A 80 -8.97 13.57 -0.95
C PRO A 80 -9.17 14.91 -0.27
N GLU A 81 -8.90 15.98 -1.00
CA GLU A 81 -9.14 17.37 -0.62
C GLU A 81 -10.39 17.87 -1.35
N TYR A 82 -11.26 18.60 -0.66
CA TYR A 82 -12.54 19.06 -1.19
C TYR A 82 -12.63 20.56 -1.27
N GLU A 83 -12.88 21.07 -2.48
CA GLU A 83 -13.13 22.50 -2.77
C GLU A 83 -14.63 22.71 -3.01
N MET A 84 -15.30 23.30 -2.03
CA MET A 84 -16.75 23.50 -2.06
C MET A 84 -17.20 24.42 -3.20
N ASP A 85 -16.43 25.44 -3.52
CA ASP A 85 -16.76 26.45 -4.54
C ASP A 85 -16.84 25.87 -5.95
N ARG A 86 -16.19 24.74 -6.20
CA ARG A 86 -16.29 24.01 -7.46
C ARG A 86 -17.42 22.99 -7.48
N CYS A 87 -18.05 22.72 -6.36
CA CYS A 87 -19.04 21.64 -6.25
C CYS A 87 -20.42 22.09 -6.69
N VAL A 88 -20.97 21.44 -7.70
CA VAL A 88 -22.34 21.65 -8.18
C VAL A 88 -23.33 20.62 -7.60
N THR A 89 -22.95 19.89 -6.58
CA THR A 89 -23.78 18.91 -5.86
C THR A 89 -24.40 17.84 -6.77
N CYS A 90 -23.68 17.42 -7.82
CA CYS A 90 -24.16 16.42 -8.79
C CYS A 90 -24.25 15.00 -8.24
N MET A 91 -23.80 14.74 -7.03
CA MET A 91 -23.83 13.45 -6.32
C MET A 91 -22.96 12.34 -6.95
N ALA A 92 -22.23 12.58 -8.04
CA ALA A 92 -21.44 11.56 -8.72
C ALA A 92 -20.42 10.88 -7.78
N CYS A 93 -19.70 11.67 -6.95
CA CYS A 93 -18.74 11.16 -5.98
C CYS A 93 -19.41 10.34 -4.86
N VAL A 94 -20.58 10.76 -4.37
CA VAL A 94 -21.35 10.06 -3.33
C VAL A 94 -21.82 8.71 -3.84
N ASN A 95 -22.46 8.70 -5.03
CA ASN A 95 -22.96 7.48 -5.65
C ASN A 95 -21.82 6.51 -5.96
N LYS A 96 -20.70 7.02 -6.46
CA LYS A 96 -19.54 6.18 -6.74
C LYS A 96 -18.92 5.61 -5.47
N CYS A 97 -18.78 6.42 -4.41
CA CYS A 97 -18.29 5.96 -3.12
C CYS A 97 -19.20 4.87 -2.51
N LYS A 98 -20.52 5.00 -2.67
CA LYS A 98 -21.48 4.03 -2.17
C LYS A 98 -21.47 2.72 -2.94
N SER A 99 -21.35 2.77 -4.29
CA SER A 99 -21.43 1.59 -5.15
C SER A 99 -20.11 0.83 -5.32
N TYR A 100 -18.96 1.54 -5.24
CA TYR A 100 -17.66 0.98 -5.53
C TYR A 100 -16.68 0.94 -4.34
N SER A 101 -17.08 1.53 -3.22
CA SER A 101 -16.23 1.64 -2.05
C SER A 101 -17.05 1.41 -0.77
N VAL A 102 -16.81 2.21 0.24
CA VAL A 102 -17.36 2.00 1.60
C VAL A 102 -18.49 2.95 1.96
N GLY A 103 -18.93 3.82 1.05
CA GLY A 103 -19.97 4.80 1.32
C GLY A 103 -19.57 5.85 2.37
N ALA A 104 -18.31 6.30 2.32
CA ALA A 104 -17.80 7.30 3.26
C ALA A 104 -18.24 8.74 2.94
N LEU A 105 -18.87 8.98 1.80
CA LEU A 105 -19.37 10.30 1.40
C LEU A 105 -20.87 10.39 1.55
N ARG A 106 -21.35 11.54 2.04
CA ARG A 106 -22.77 11.91 2.11
C ARG A 106 -22.94 13.36 1.72
N CYS A 107 -24.15 13.74 1.34
CA CYS A 107 -24.55 15.11 1.08
C CYS A 107 -25.42 15.62 2.21
N GLU A 108 -25.04 16.75 2.81
CA GLU A 108 -25.82 17.44 3.83
C GLU A 108 -25.80 18.95 3.53
N ASN A 109 -26.95 19.58 3.47
CA ASN A 109 -27.09 21.01 3.20
C ASN A 109 -26.31 21.47 1.95
N ASN A 110 -26.44 20.72 0.86
CA ASN A 110 -25.75 20.93 -0.42
C ASN A 110 -24.20 20.88 -0.33
N LYS A 111 -23.65 20.28 0.72
CA LYS A 111 -22.22 20.04 0.89
C LYS A 111 -21.92 18.57 0.93
N ILE A 112 -20.80 18.18 0.36
CA ILE A 112 -20.36 16.78 0.43
C ILE A 112 -19.44 16.64 1.65
N ILE A 113 -19.86 15.76 2.56
CA ILE A 113 -19.15 15.49 3.81
C ILE A 113 -18.48 14.12 3.70
N ARG A 114 -17.21 14.04 4.09
CA ARG A 114 -16.45 12.80 4.14
C ARG A 114 -16.35 12.30 5.58
N ASN A 115 -16.76 11.07 5.79
CA ASN A 115 -16.44 10.35 7.04
C ASN A 115 -15.02 9.81 6.94
N GLU A 116 -14.12 10.34 7.75
CA GLU A 116 -12.68 10.02 7.72
C GLU A 116 -12.38 8.61 8.19
N GLU A 117 -13.11 8.12 9.18
CA GLU A 117 -12.93 6.78 9.75
C GLU A 117 -13.31 5.69 8.73
N LYS A 118 -14.41 5.91 7.98
CA LYS A 118 -14.84 5.00 6.94
C LYS A 118 -13.99 5.08 5.67
N CYS A 119 -13.36 6.23 5.40
CA CYS A 119 -12.66 6.46 4.15
C CYS A 119 -11.41 5.60 4.03
N ILE A 120 -11.38 4.71 3.03
CA ILE A 120 -10.24 3.84 2.74
C ILE A 120 -9.20 4.46 1.80
N GLY A 121 -9.39 5.71 1.37
CA GLY A 121 -8.44 6.40 0.49
C GLY A 121 -8.37 5.82 -0.93
N CYS A 122 -9.46 5.31 -1.49
CA CYS A 122 -9.46 4.71 -2.83
C CYS A 122 -9.35 5.74 -3.97
N GLY A 123 -9.64 7.03 -3.72
CA GLY A 123 -9.57 8.10 -4.72
C GLY A 123 -10.71 8.09 -5.75
N GLU A 124 -11.73 7.26 -5.61
CA GLU A 124 -12.86 7.21 -6.57
C GLU A 124 -13.63 8.53 -6.62
N CYS A 125 -13.71 9.28 -5.52
CA CYS A 125 -14.32 10.61 -5.50
C CYS A 125 -13.57 11.61 -6.38
N VAL A 126 -12.24 11.52 -6.41
CA VAL A 126 -11.39 12.37 -7.26
C VAL A 126 -11.55 12.00 -8.73
N LEU A 127 -11.50 10.71 -9.05
CA LEU A 127 -11.57 10.21 -10.43
C LEU A 127 -12.95 10.45 -11.08
N ASN A 128 -14.01 10.55 -10.29
CA ASN A 128 -15.38 10.66 -10.81
C ASN A 128 -16.00 12.04 -10.55
N CYS A 129 -15.25 13.05 -10.13
CA CYS A 129 -15.78 14.40 -9.97
C CYS A 129 -15.66 15.17 -11.29
N PRO A 130 -16.77 15.47 -11.99
CA PRO A 130 -16.71 16.16 -13.28
C PRO A 130 -16.23 17.61 -13.18
N MET A 131 -16.39 18.21 -11.99
CA MET A 131 -16.01 19.61 -11.73
C MET A 131 -14.64 19.74 -11.04
N ASN A 132 -13.92 18.62 -10.85
CA ASN A 132 -12.66 18.60 -10.10
C ASN A 132 -12.74 19.27 -8.70
N ALA A 133 -13.91 19.21 -8.07
CA ALA A 133 -14.09 19.68 -6.70
C ALA A 133 -13.38 18.78 -5.67
N TRP A 134 -13.06 17.56 -6.05
CA TRP A 134 -12.20 16.65 -5.31
C TRP A 134 -10.84 16.55 -5.98
N THR A 135 -9.78 16.80 -5.23
CA THR A 135 -8.39 16.68 -5.67
C THR A 135 -7.62 15.72 -4.78
N ARG A 136 -6.46 15.27 -5.24
CA ARG A 136 -5.55 14.45 -4.42
C ARG A 136 -4.62 15.37 -3.66
N SER A 137 -4.40 15.09 -2.38
CA SER A 137 -3.32 15.73 -1.64
C SER A 137 -1.99 15.57 -2.38
N PRO A 138 -1.16 16.62 -2.44
CA PRO A 138 0.19 16.55 -3.01
C PRO A 138 1.06 15.51 -2.32
N LYS A 139 0.88 15.36 -1.00
CA LYS A 139 1.57 14.36 -0.19
C LYS A 139 0.96 12.98 -0.43
N LYS A 140 1.83 12.00 -0.65
CA LYS A 140 1.43 10.60 -0.82
C LYS A 140 1.34 9.92 0.52
N TYR A 141 0.29 9.15 0.67
CA TYR A 141 0.02 8.39 1.89
C TYR A 141 -0.17 6.92 1.57
N TYR A 142 0.11 6.11 2.55
CA TYR A 142 0.04 4.66 2.45
C TYR A 142 -0.65 4.09 3.67
N LYS A 143 -1.22 2.92 3.47
CA LYS A 143 -1.67 2.04 4.52
C LYS A 143 -0.68 0.90 4.61
N LEU A 144 -0.19 0.61 5.82
CA LEU A 144 0.71 -0.49 6.10
C LEU A 144 -0.06 -1.60 6.82
N MET A 145 0.09 -2.80 6.29
CA MET A 145 -0.44 -4.03 6.84
C MET A 145 0.70 -4.98 7.16
N ILE A 146 0.56 -5.78 8.20
CA ILE A 146 1.63 -6.67 8.68
C ILE A 146 1.10 -8.06 8.99
N MET A 147 2.04 -9.04 9.04
CA MET A 147 1.83 -10.40 9.53
C MET A 147 0.92 -11.27 8.65
N GLY A 148 0.77 -10.95 7.36
CA GLY A 148 0.12 -11.84 6.40
C GLY A 148 0.99 -13.05 6.08
N ARG A 149 0.37 -14.21 5.90
CA ARG A 149 1.06 -15.46 5.60
C ARG A 149 0.18 -16.37 4.78
N THR A 150 0.69 -16.87 3.68
CA THR A 150 -0.02 -17.80 2.78
C THR A 150 0.67 -19.15 2.64
N GLY A 151 1.50 -19.52 3.61
CA GLY A 151 2.14 -20.84 3.65
C GLY A 151 1.15 -21.97 3.87
N LYS A 152 1.60 -23.23 3.65
CA LYS A 152 0.78 -24.44 3.78
C LYS A 152 0.19 -24.64 5.17
N LYS A 153 0.90 -24.19 6.20
CA LYS A 153 0.46 -24.28 7.60
C LYS A 153 0.06 -22.92 8.12
N ASN A 154 -1.10 -22.84 8.78
CA ASN A 154 -1.61 -21.65 9.46
C ASN A 154 -1.64 -20.39 8.55
N PRO A 155 -2.37 -20.41 7.41
CA PRO A 155 -2.54 -19.22 6.59
C PRO A 155 -3.32 -18.14 7.35
N ARG A 156 -2.93 -16.88 7.19
CA ARG A 156 -3.62 -15.73 7.75
C ARG A 156 -3.48 -14.51 6.87
N LEU A 157 -4.47 -13.64 6.90
CA LEU A 157 -4.38 -12.34 6.25
C LEU A 157 -3.63 -11.34 7.14
N ALA A 158 -2.92 -10.42 6.51
CA ALA A 158 -2.28 -9.32 7.20
C ALA A 158 -3.31 -8.41 7.88
N GLU A 159 -2.95 -7.91 9.04
CA GLU A 159 -3.76 -6.97 9.80
C GLU A 159 -3.43 -5.51 9.41
N ASP A 160 -4.44 -4.65 9.45
CA ASP A 160 -4.28 -3.22 9.29
C ASP A 160 -3.51 -2.67 10.51
N TRP A 161 -2.32 -2.14 10.28
CA TRP A 161 -1.49 -1.62 11.37
C TRP A 161 -1.45 -0.10 11.39
N LEU A 162 -0.98 0.52 10.31
CA LEU A 162 -0.87 1.98 10.23
C LEU A 162 -1.61 2.52 9.00
N ARG A 163 -2.23 3.70 9.16
CA ARG A 163 -2.89 4.43 8.08
C ARG A 163 -2.26 5.80 7.92
N TRP A 164 -2.30 6.32 6.71
CA TRP A 164 -1.82 7.67 6.36
C TRP A 164 -0.33 7.88 6.66
N VAL A 165 0.48 6.85 6.45
CA VAL A 165 1.93 6.87 6.65
C VAL A 165 2.63 7.35 5.39
N ASP A 166 3.74 8.05 5.53
CA ASP A 166 4.59 8.46 4.41
C ASP A 166 5.59 7.35 4.02
N GLU A 167 6.19 7.51 2.83
CA GLU A 167 7.10 6.53 2.26
C GLU A 167 8.39 6.33 3.09
N ASP A 168 8.95 7.42 3.63
CA ASP A 168 10.19 7.38 4.40
C ASP A 168 10.02 6.61 5.70
N SER A 169 8.89 6.86 6.38
CA SER A 169 8.51 6.12 7.59
C SER A 169 8.35 4.63 7.32
N ILE A 170 7.72 4.25 6.20
CA ILE A 170 7.55 2.84 5.83
C ILE A 170 8.90 2.17 5.57
N VAL A 171 9.80 2.82 4.85
CA VAL A 171 11.15 2.25 4.59
C VAL A 171 11.91 2.04 5.91
N LYS A 172 11.86 3.01 6.84
CA LYS A 172 12.47 2.86 8.17
C LYS A 172 11.86 1.71 8.97
N ILE A 173 10.54 1.58 8.94
CA ILE A 173 9.84 0.48 9.62
C ILE A 173 10.30 -0.87 9.06
N ILE A 174 10.38 -1.00 7.73
CA ILE A 174 10.83 -2.24 7.09
C ILE A 174 12.27 -2.58 7.53
N VAL A 175 13.20 -1.63 7.44
CA VAL A 175 14.60 -1.84 7.83
C VAL A 175 14.68 -2.25 9.31
N ASN A 176 14.04 -1.50 10.20
CA ASN A 176 14.05 -1.82 11.62
C ASN A 176 13.43 -3.20 11.93
N THR A 177 12.41 -3.60 11.16
CA THR A 177 11.81 -4.93 11.32
C THR A 177 12.77 -6.04 10.87
N TYR A 178 13.53 -5.82 9.81
CA TYR A 178 14.56 -6.76 9.38
C TYR A 178 15.63 -6.91 10.46
N ASP A 179 16.09 -5.81 11.04
CA ASP A 179 17.08 -5.84 12.13
C ASP A 179 16.52 -6.56 13.37
N TYR A 180 15.28 -6.26 13.76
CA TYR A 180 14.59 -6.92 14.85
C TYR A 180 14.45 -8.43 14.62
N VAL A 181 13.95 -8.85 13.47
CA VAL A 181 13.79 -10.27 13.15
C VAL A 181 15.13 -10.99 13.13
N LYS A 182 16.18 -10.36 12.63
CA LYS A 182 17.53 -10.92 12.62
C LYS A 182 18.08 -11.15 14.05
N GLU A 183 17.75 -10.26 14.97
CA GLU A 183 18.18 -10.36 16.39
C GLU A 183 17.42 -11.48 17.13
N TYR A 184 16.12 -11.62 16.88
CA TYR A 184 15.25 -12.53 17.64
C TYR A 184 14.93 -13.85 16.93
N ILE A 185 15.46 -14.07 15.75
CA ILE A 185 15.23 -15.33 15.01
C ILE A 185 15.94 -16.49 15.72
N ASP A 186 15.21 -17.58 15.95
CA ASP A 186 15.81 -18.81 16.42
C ASP A 186 16.30 -19.67 15.25
N PRO A 187 17.63 -19.76 15.04
CA PRO A 187 18.16 -20.57 13.95
C PRO A 187 17.94 -22.08 14.13
N LYS A 188 17.53 -22.51 15.33
CA LYS A 188 17.22 -23.92 15.65
C LYS A 188 15.73 -24.24 15.54
N ALA A 189 14.87 -23.26 15.25
CA ALA A 189 13.45 -23.50 15.10
C ALA A 189 13.18 -24.51 13.96
N PRO A 190 12.18 -25.41 14.12
CA PRO A 190 11.81 -26.36 13.08
C PRO A 190 11.44 -25.65 11.76
N GLY A 191 12.25 -25.85 10.74
CA GLY A 191 12.14 -25.14 9.47
C GLY A 191 13.21 -24.09 9.27
N GLY A 192 14.03 -23.80 10.28
CA GLY A 192 15.28 -23.05 10.24
C GLY A 192 15.18 -21.61 9.78
N LYS A 193 14.01 -20.96 9.88
CA LYS A 193 13.80 -19.60 9.36
C LYS A 193 12.55 -18.95 9.97
N GLU A 194 12.47 -17.67 9.84
CA GLU A 194 11.63 -16.58 10.26
C GLU A 194 10.09 -16.80 10.31
N HIS A 195 9.62 -18.01 10.48
CA HIS A 195 8.17 -18.30 10.43
C HIS A 195 7.70 -19.09 11.66
#